data_8c34a408d0433e0863ed04688209f85d
#
_entry.id   8c34a408d0433e0863ed04688209f85d
#
_cell.length_a   1.000
_cell.length_b   1.000
_cell.length_c   1.000
_cell.angle_alpha   90.00
_cell.angle_beta   90.00
_cell.angle_gamma   90.00
#
_symmetry.space_group_name_H-M   'P 1'
#
loop_
_entity.id
_entity.type
_entity.pdbx_description
1 polymer ?
#
loop_
_entity_poly.entity_id
_entity_poly.type
_entity_poly.pdbx_seq_one_letter_code
_entity_poly.pdbx_strand_id
1 'polypeptide(L)'
;MKRYIFMAMVIALCGCGGHNHEHEAVHEHNHIHGFTAYTHNLEMFLQHEGLEQGKKSCITLYVTDLSSFKPAKAELAEAVLKAGEKSVGMKAEAKNPGVFHFDFTPNFAGHALLYIDVAGEKAHFDVEVNAHSHVNCSGHSHDHGHDHAHNHEAEHSHGHDHAGHGNVHSHAHSHSHAPHPGHGVATDGKEGDVSFTKEQSWKIDFATAVAAKSSFGGEVKVVARAESQPGNFTTLVATASGKVCFAGNVVAGRKVKADEPLFYLESGDVTDNDAAVKYAEAESNYYVAKSDFERKKHLFIDKIVSEREYQAAEALYRQSEARFQSMQRSFGDGKVTLRSSMDGYVSAMHVANGDYLEPGTPLATIQCDGGLNIVAELPVRYASMLQNIDNVNVELASGEVYSLAELDGTVLAVGSSVNSCNMIPVTLSLKKAVGIVPGTIVTLYLTSSAGEQSVVVPRTAIVEEMGNFFVFVQNSPVSFEKRSVQLGATDGKLVKVLSGVHAGERVVTKGGIVLKLSQGAAALDPHAGHVH
;
A
#
# COMPACT_ATOMS: atom_id res chain seq x y z
N MET A 1 37.36 16.67 1.08
CA MET A 1 37.86 17.57 0.04
C MET A 1 37.84 16.86 -1.30
N LYS A 2 36.81 17.05 -2.12
CA LYS A 2 36.81 16.69 -3.55
C LYS A 2 36.11 17.83 -4.29
N ARG A 3 36.89 18.47 -5.15
CA ARG A 3 36.54 19.66 -5.96
C ARG A 3 35.65 19.20 -7.13
N TYR A 4 34.51 19.86 -7.31
CA TYR A 4 33.72 19.79 -8.54
C TYR A 4 34.21 20.86 -9.50
N ILE A 5 34.59 20.43 -10.71
CA ILE A 5 34.98 21.28 -11.84
C ILE A 5 33.71 21.58 -12.63
N PHE A 6 33.31 22.85 -12.68
CA PHE A 6 32.30 23.36 -13.61
C PHE A 6 33.00 23.65 -14.95
N MET A 7 32.52 22.99 -16.01
CA MET A 7 32.94 23.26 -17.38
C MET A 7 31.86 24.12 -18.05
N ALA A 8 32.15 25.43 -18.19
CA ALA A 8 31.31 26.34 -18.93
C ALA A 8 31.68 26.26 -20.41
N MET A 9 30.70 25.97 -21.28
CA MET A 9 30.82 25.96 -22.73
C MET A 9 30.34 27.31 -23.29
N VAL A 10 31.29 28.12 -23.74
CA VAL A 10 31.04 29.38 -24.44
C VAL A 10 30.71 29.07 -25.90
N ILE A 11 29.57 29.47 -26.39
CA ILE A 11 29.22 29.47 -27.81
C ILE A 11 29.31 30.90 -28.34
N ALA A 12 30.21 31.10 -29.30
CA ALA A 12 30.43 32.36 -29.97
C ALA A 12 29.32 32.66 -31.00
N LEU A 13 28.77 33.84 -30.93
CA LEU A 13 27.87 34.41 -31.93
C LEU A 13 28.70 35.03 -33.06
N CYS A 14 28.49 34.58 -34.28
CA CYS A 14 28.82 35.33 -35.51
C CYS A 14 27.51 35.78 -36.17
N GLY A 15 27.28 37.06 -36.17
CA GLY A 15 26.19 37.66 -36.93
C GLY A 15 26.62 37.99 -38.36
N CYS A 16 25.67 37.83 -39.30
CA CYS A 16 25.65 38.57 -40.55
C CYS A 16 24.20 38.76 -41.00
N GLY A 17 23.84 40.01 -41.24
CA GLY A 17 22.51 40.39 -41.60
C GLY A 17 22.16 40.10 -43.08
N GLY A 18 20.87 39.98 -43.33
CA GLY A 18 20.26 39.91 -44.66
C GLY A 18 18.76 40.05 -44.47
N HIS A 19 18.21 41.20 -44.83
CA HIS A 19 16.79 41.39 -44.96
C HIS A 19 16.24 40.60 -46.11
N ASN A 20 15.35 39.66 -45.86
CA ASN A 20 14.44 39.10 -46.85
C ASN A 20 13.06 39.02 -46.23
N HIS A 21 12.09 39.61 -46.94
CA HIS A 21 10.68 39.42 -46.65
C HIS A 21 10.32 37.96 -46.91
N GLU A 22 10.10 37.21 -45.88
CA GLU A 22 9.57 35.85 -45.99
C GLU A 22 8.04 35.89 -45.82
N HIS A 23 7.41 35.25 -46.79
CA HIS A 23 6.01 34.87 -46.76
C HIS A 23 5.72 34.10 -45.51
N GLU A 24 4.59 34.45 -44.85
CA GLU A 24 4.00 33.64 -43.78
C GLU A 24 3.81 32.20 -44.30
N ALA A 25 4.69 31.33 -43.91
CA ALA A 25 4.47 29.89 -44.02
C ALA A 25 3.30 29.54 -43.08
N VAL A 26 2.24 29.04 -43.69
CA VAL A 26 1.15 28.38 -42.92
C VAL A 26 1.79 27.28 -42.12
N HIS A 27 1.91 27.48 -40.80
CA HIS A 27 2.28 26.42 -39.90
C HIS A 27 1.17 25.38 -39.89
N GLU A 28 1.32 24.31 -40.68
CA GLU A 28 0.55 23.09 -40.50
C GLU A 28 0.89 22.59 -39.09
N HIS A 29 -0.03 22.77 -38.15
CA HIS A 29 0.03 22.14 -36.87
C HIS A 29 -0.14 20.63 -37.10
N ASN A 30 0.94 19.88 -37.13
CA ASN A 30 0.91 18.42 -37.13
C ASN A 30 0.25 17.96 -35.82
N HIS A 31 -1.02 17.60 -35.88
CA HIS A 31 -1.74 17.03 -34.77
C HIS A 31 -1.25 15.61 -34.54
N ILE A 32 -0.68 15.36 -33.34
CA ILE A 32 -0.32 14.01 -32.91
C ILE A 32 -1.57 13.32 -32.41
N HIS A 33 -1.95 12.23 -33.06
CA HIS A 33 -3.05 11.37 -32.62
C HIS A 33 -2.58 10.37 -31.60
N GLY A 34 -3.28 10.26 -30.48
CA GLY A 34 -2.99 9.31 -29.39
C GLY A 34 -4.11 8.28 -29.24
N PHE A 35 -3.76 7.02 -29.06
CA PHE A 35 -4.68 5.92 -28.83
C PHE A 35 -4.21 5.07 -27.67
N THR A 36 -5.13 4.61 -26.82
CA THR A 36 -4.80 3.80 -25.66
C THR A 36 -5.59 2.49 -25.63
N ALA A 37 -4.91 1.39 -25.42
CA ALA A 37 -5.54 0.09 -25.15
C ALA A 37 -4.98 -0.51 -23.87
N TYR A 38 -5.84 -1.19 -23.12
CA TYR A 38 -5.49 -1.96 -21.93
C TYR A 38 -5.73 -3.43 -22.19
N THR A 39 -4.72 -4.24 -21.95
CA THR A 39 -4.85 -5.69 -21.90
C THR A 39 -4.88 -6.15 -20.44
N HIS A 40 -4.68 -7.44 -20.19
CA HIS A 40 -4.63 -7.95 -18.82
C HIS A 40 -3.45 -7.38 -18.02
N ASN A 41 -2.27 -7.32 -18.65
CA ASN A 41 -1.04 -6.93 -17.96
C ASN A 41 -0.38 -5.66 -18.53
N LEU A 42 -0.80 -5.20 -19.71
CA LEU A 42 -0.12 -4.11 -20.42
C LEU A 42 -1.07 -2.95 -20.71
N GLU A 43 -0.53 -1.73 -20.56
CA GLU A 43 -1.06 -0.53 -21.17
C GLU A 43 -0.27 -0.27 -22.44
N MET A 44 -0.94 -0.19 -23.58
CA MET A 44 -0.39 0.12 -24.88
C MET A 44 -0.85 1.51 -25.30
N PHE A 45 0.07 2.46 -25.38
CA PHE A 45 -0.19 3.83 -25.82
C PHE A 45 0.51 4.08 -27.15
N LEU A 46 -0.28 4.36 -28.16
CA LEU A 46 0.16 4.57 -29.53
C LEU A 46 0.05 6.04 -29.89
N GLN A 47 1.09 6.56 -30.53
CA GLN A 47 1.10 7.92 -31.07
C GLN A 47 1.57 7.91 -32.51
N HIS A 48 0.91 8.70 -33.37
CA HIS A 48 1.35 8.95 -34.73
C HIS A 48 0.91 10.35 -35.18
N GLU A 49 1.67 10.91 -36.09
CA GLU A 49 1.22 12.01 -36.93
C GLU A 49 0.24 11.47 -37.96
N GLY A 50 -0.45 12.32 -38.70
CA GLY A 50 -1.41 11.87 -39.73
C GLY A 50 -0.80 10.81 -40.66
N LEU A 51 -1.49 9.67 -40.85
CA LEU A 51 -1.08 8.62 -41.78
C LEU A 51 -1.57 8.96 -43.18
N GLU A 52 -0.69 8.90 -44.19
CA GLU A 52 -1.00 9.20 -45.61
C GLU A 52 -0.65 8.02 -46.50
N GLN A 53 -1.50 7.73 -47.48
CA GLN A 53 -1.25 6.69 -48.48
C GLN A 53 -0.01 7.02 -49.30
N GLY A 54 0.93 6.08 -49.42
CA GLY A 54 2.14 6.20 -50.20
C GLY A 54 3.27 7.03 -49.57
N LYS A 55 3.03 7.65 -48.39
CA LYS A 55 4.04 8.41 -47.66
C LYS A 55 4.61 7.56 -46.51
N LYS A 56 5.94 7.65 -46.31
CA LYS A 56 6.58 6.99 -45.17
C LYS A 56 6.03 7.60 -43.87
N SER A 57 5.49 6.75 -43.02
CA SER A 57 4.89 7.10 -41.72
C SER A 57 5.62 6.34 -40.60
N CYS A 58 5.60 6.93 -39.42
CA CYS A 58 6.14 6.31 -38.20
C CYS A 58 5.05 6.30 -37.13
N ILE A 59 4.89 5.15 -36.46
CA ILE A 59 4.03 5.00 -35.29
C ILE A 59 4.94 4.71 -34.10
N THR A 60 4.77 5.44 -33.01
CA THR A 60 5.45 5.19 -31.75
C THR A 60 4.49 4.51 -30.78
N LEU A 61 4.90 3.36 -30.26
CA LEU A 61 4.16 2.58 -29.27
C LEU A 61 4.91 2.60 -27.95
N TYR A 62 4.26 3.04 -26.88
CA TYR A 62 4.72 2.95 -25.50
C TYR A 62 3.98 1.82 -24.80
N VAL A 63 4.73 0.90 -24.19
CA VAL A 63 4.17 -0.26 -23.50
C VAL A 63 4.55 -0.24 -22.03
N THR A 64 3.55 -0.13 -21.16
CA THR A 64 3.72 -0.10 -19.70
C THR A 64 3.19 -1.39 -19.10
N ASP A 65 3.97 -2.03 -18.23
CA ASP A 65 3.53 -3.15 -17.39
C ASP A 65 2.64 -2.61 -16.26
N LEU A 66 1.38 -3.05 -16.21
CA LEU A 66 0.38 -2.58 -15.24
C LEU A 66 0.60 -3.06 -13.80
N SER A 67 1.44 -4.07 -13.61
CA SER A 67 1.80 -4.55 -12.26
C SER A 67 2.84 -3.66 -11.59
N SER A 68 3.78 -3.15 -12.37
CA SER A 68 4.91 -2.33 -11.90
C SER A 68 4.82 -0.87 -12.28
N PHE A 69 3.97 -0.51 -13.25
CA PHE A 69 3.89 0.80 -13.91
C PHE A 69 5.24 1.28 -14.50
N LYS A 70 6.08 0.31 -14.87
CA LYS A 70 7.38 0.53 -15.53
C LYS A 70 7.30 0.09 -16.99
N PRO A 71 8.29 0.48 -17.83
CA PRO A 71 8.32 0.03 -19.22
C PRO A 71 8.34 -1.50 -19.30
N ALA A 72 7.54 -2.05 -20.20
CA ALA A 72 7.50 -3.49 -20.43
C ALA A 72 8.85 -4.01 -20.93
N LYS A 73 9.24 -5.21 -20.49
CA LYS A 73 10.52 -5.85 -20.82
C LYS A 73 10.45 -6.65 -22.14
N ALA A 74 9.54 -6.31 -23.05
CA ALA A 74 9.44 -6.93 -24.36
C ALA A 74 10.54 -6.40 -25.28
N GLU A 75 11.19 -7.29 -26.02
CA GLU A 75 12.25 -6.94 -26.98
C GLU A 75 11.70 -6.70 -28.39
N LEU A 76 10.58 -7.35 -28.73
CA LEU A 76 9.95 -7.31 -30.06
C LEU A 76 8.45 -7.01 -29.93
N ALA A 77 7.96 -6.16 -30.82
CA ALA A 77 6.54 -5.93 -31.06
C ALA A 77 6.22 -6.18 -32.54
N GLU A 78 5.10 -6.83 -32.79
CA GLU A 78 4.59 -7.06 -34.14
C GLU A 78 3.30 -6.26 -34.34
N ALA A 79 3.16 -5.65 -35.51
CA ALA A 79 1.97 -4.89 -35.87
C ALA A 79 1.51 -5.24 -37.28
N VAL A 80 0.17 -5.23 -37.49
CA VAL A 80 -0.44 -5.44 -38.81
C VAL A 80 -1.55 -4.42 -39.01
N LEU A 81 -1.36 -3.53 -39.98
CA LEU A 81 -2.38 -2.58 -40.41
C LEU A 81 -3.25 -3.21 -41.50
N LYS A 82 -4.58 -3.29 -41.32
CA LYS A 82 -5.53 -3.93 -42.23
C LYS A 82 -6.63 -2.99 -42.65
N ALA A 83 -6.94 -2.97 -43.96
CA ALA A 83 -8.11 -2.31 -44.53
C ALA A 83 -8.73 -3.23 -45.60
N GLY A 84 -9.82 -3.91 -45.26
CA GLY A 84 -10.41 -4.96 -46.10
C GLY A 84 -9.45 -6.11 -46.37
N GLU A 85 -9.18 -6.38 -47.65
CA GLU A 85 -8.23 -7.44 -48.07
C GLU A 85 -6.75 -6.98 -48.06
N LYS A 86 -6.50 -5.67 -47.96
CA LYS A 86 -5.13 -5.13 -47.95
C LYS A 86 -4.57 -5.14 -46.53
N SER A 87 -3.30 -5.49 -46.41
CA SER A 87 -2.58 -5.46 -45.13
C SER A 87 -1.13 -5.07 -45.28
N VAL A 88 -0.58 -4.43 -44.24
CA VAL A 88 0.84 -4.09 -44.13
C VAL A 88 1.32 -4.62 -42.76
N GLY A 89 2.24 -5.59 -42.77
CA GLY A 89 2.86 -6.13 -41.57
C GLY A 89 4.14 -5.38 -41.23
N MET A 90 4.36 -5.16 -39.94
CA MET A 90 5.48 -4.42 -39.37
C MET A 90 6.05 -5.16 -38.17
N LYS A 91 7.35 -5.03 -37.92
CA LYS A 91 8.02 -5.50 -36.71
C LYS A 91 8.92 -4.40 -36.20
N ALA A 92 8.97 -4.24 -34.91
CA ALA A 92 9.84 -3.26 -34.25
C ALA A 92 10.56 -3.89 -33.06
N GLU A 93 11.86 -3.66 -33.00
CA GLU A 93 12.66 -3.95 -31.81
C GLU A 93 12.65 -2.77 -30.86
N ALA A 94 12.68 -3.04 -29.56
CA ALA A 94 12.71 -2.01 -28.53
C ALA A 94 14.05 -1.28 -28.55
N LYS A 95 14.09 -0.03 -29.02
CA LYS A 95 15.28 0.84 -28.92
C LYS A 95 15.53 1.28 -27.48
N ASN A 96 14.47 1.55 -26.74
CA ASN A 96 14.46 1.80 -25.31
C ASN A 96 13.44 0.84 -24.67
N PRO A 97 13.60 0.44 -23.41
CA PRO A 97 12.63 -0.43 -22.75
C PRO A 97 11.22 0.13 -22.90
N GLY A 98 10.29 -0.71 -23.40
CA GLY A 98 8.89 -0.36 -23.58
C GLY A 98 8.56 0.62 -24.70
N VAL A 99 9.53 1.02 -25.56
CA VAL A 99 9.30 1.95 -26.68
C VAL A 99 9.62 1.27 -28.01
N PHE A 100 8.64 1.23 -28.90
CA PHE A 100 8.72 0.63 -30.23
C PHE A 100 8.38 1.64 -31.30
N HIS A 101 9.16 1.67 -32.40
CA HIS A 101 8.93 2.54 -33.54
C HIS A 101 8.66 1.68 -34.78
N PHE A 102 7.47 1.81 -35.36
CA PHE A 102 7.07 1.13 -36.58
C PHE A 102 7.16 2.08 -37.76
N ASP A 103 8.15 1.89 -38.60
CA ASP A 103 8.31 2.60 -39.86
C ASP A 103 7.65 1.82 -41.00
N PHE A 104 6.73 2.43 -41.74
CA PHE A 104 6.00 1.78 -42.82
C PHE A 104 5.46 2.78 -43.83
N THR A 105 4.96 2.26 -44.95
CA THR A 105 4.28 3.07 -45.97
C THR A 105 2.93 2.44 -46.26
N PRO A 106 1.81 3.10 -45.89
CA PRO A 106 0.47 2.60 -46.20
C PRO A 106 0.24 2.54 -47.70
N ASN A 107 -0.27 1.44 -48.22
CA ASN A 107 -0.60 1.25 -49.63
C ASN A 107 -2.10 1.40 -49.95
N PHE A 108 -2.86 1.93 -49.02
CA PHE A 108 -4.30 2.19 -49.10
C PHE A 108 -4.66 3.44 -48.30
N ALA A 109 -5.86 3.99 -48.55
CA ALA A 109 -6.46 5.09 -47.79
C ALA A 109 -7.81 4.62 -47.18
N GLY A 110 -8.28 5.35 -46.15
CA GLY A 110 -9.54 5.13 -45.44
C GLY A 110 -9.32 4.49 -44.05
N HIS A 111 -10.41 4.05 -43.45
CA HIS A 111 -10.39 3.42 -42.13
C HIS A 111 -9.63 2.09 -42.16
N ALA A 112 -8.77 1.88 -41.18
CA ALA A 112 -7.95 0.69 -41.03
C ALA A 112 -7.88 0.25 -39.57
N LEU A 113 -7.74 -1.07 -39.35
CA LEU A 113 -7.50 -1.64 -38.04
C LEU A 113 -6.01 -1.98 -37.90
N LEU A 114 -5.38 -1.38 -36.92
CA LEU A 114 -4.00 -1.69 -36.54
C LEU A 114 -4.02 -2.71 -35.39
N TYR A 115 -3.61 -3.94 -35.68
CA TYR A 115 -3.42 -5.01 -34.70
C TYR A 115 -1.99 -4.97 -34.20
N ILE A 116 -1.80 -5.01 -32.90
CA ILE A 116 -0.48 -5.05 -32.24
C ILE A 116 -0.40 -6.26 -31.34
N ASP A 117 0.73 -6.96 -31.38
CA ASP A 117 1.07 -8.07 -30.50
C ASP A 117 2.41 -7.75 -29.81
N VAL A 118 2.39 -7.72 -28.48
CA VAL A 118 3.56 -7.55 -27.64
C VAL A 118 3.60 -8.66 -26.60
N ALA A 119 4.58 -9.53 -26.67
CA ALA A 119 4.76 -10.66 -25.76
C ALA A 119 3.52 -11.57 -25.64
N GLY A 120 2.73 -11.72 -26.73
CA GLY A 120 1.52 -12.53 -26.77
C GLY A 120 0.26 -11.80 -26.33
N GLU A 121 0.36 -10.58 -25.83
CA GLU A 121 -0.78 -9.70 -25.52
C GLU A 121 -1.16 -8.87 -26.73
N LYS A 122 -2.45 -8.90 -27.09
CA LYS A 122 -2.96 -8.33 -28.34
C LYS A 122 -3.88 -7.16 -28.09
N ALA A 123 -3.67 -6.09 -28.87
CA ALA A 123 -4.55 -4.95 -28.94
C ALA A 123 -4.87 -4.59 -30.38
N HIS A 124 -5.93 -3.83 -30.60
CA HIS A 124 -6.25 -3.27 -31.92
C HIS A 124 -6.72 -1.82 -31.77
N PHE A 125 -6.41 -1.03 -32.78
CA PHE A 125 -6.66 0.40 -32.81
C PHE A 125 -7.32 0.76 -34.14
N ASP A 126 -8.39 1.57 -34.10
CA ASP A 126 -8.98 2.17 -35.29
C ASP A 126 -8.16 3.40 -35.67
N VAL A 127 -7.59 3.37 -36.86
CA VAL A 127 -6.77 4.46 -37.38
C VAL A 127 -7.28 4.86 -38.78
N GLU A 128 -7.11 6.14 -39.12
CA GLU A 128 -7.47 6.65 -40.44
C GLU A 128 -6.19 6.94 -41.25
N VAL A 129 -6.21 6.45 -42.49
CA VAL A 129 -5.13 6.71 -43.46
C VAL A 129 -5.69 7.67 -44.51
N ASN A 130 -5.17 8.87 -44.56
CA ASN A 130 -5.61 9.89 -45.50
C ASN A 130 -5.20 9.54 -46.94
N ALA A 131 -6.03 9.86 -47.90
CA ALA A 131 -5.67 9.78 -49.31
C ALA A 131 -4.58 10.81 -49.64
N HIS A 132 -3.58 10.41 -50.44
CA HIS A 132 -2.54 11.34 -50.88
C HIS A 132 -3.17 12.50 -51.64
N SER A 133 -3.19 13.71 -51.10
CA SER A 133 -3.63 14.91 -51.81
C SER A 133 -2.49 15.44 -52.64
N HIS A 134 -2.55 15.21 -53.98
CA HIS A 134 -1.77 15.98 -54.91
C HIS A 134 -2.34 17.41 -54.90
N VAL A 135 -1.70 18.33 -54.21
CA VAL A 135 -1.92 19.76 -54.47
C VAL A 135 -1.37 20.01 -55.85
N ASN A 136 -2.22 19.93 -56.85
CA ASN A 136 -1.93 20.38 -58.21
C ASN A 136 -1.73 21.90 -58.16
N CYS A 137 -0.48 22.31 -58.11
CA CYS A 137 -0.10 23.68 -58.46
C CYS A 137 -0.26 23.86 -60.00
N SER A 138 -1.49 23.84 -60.49
CA SER A 138 -1.74 24.34 -61.81
C SER A 138 -1.88 25.86 -61.74
N GLY A 139 -0.82 26.53 -62.13
CA GLY A 139 -0.82 27.96 -62.27
C GLY A 139 -1.96 28.44 -63.19
N HIS A 140 -2.78 29.29 -62.70
CA HIS A 140 -3.63 30.13 -63.55
C HIS A 140 -3.02 31.53 -63.62
N SER A 141 -2.56 31.83 -64.83
CA SER A 141 -2.20 33.18 -65.28
C SER A 141 -3.42 34.07 -65.26
N HIS A 142 -3.21 35.30 -64.86
CA HIS A 142 -4.16 36.37 -64.75
C HIS A 142 -4.46 37.05 -66.03
N ASP A 143 -5.61 37.58 -66.17
CA ASP A 143 -5.82 38.77 -66.96
C ASP A 143 -6.67 39.80 -66.23
N HIS A 144 -6.38 41.07 -66.52
CA HIS A 144 -6.80 42.28 -65.86
C HIS A 144 -8.20 42.76 -66.33
N GLY A 145 -8.89 43.50 -65.50
CA GLY A 145 -10.04 44.28 -65.95
C GLY A 145 -10.60 45.21 -64.86
N HIS A 146 -10.37 46.44 -65.09
CA HIS A 146 -10.73 47.66 -64.36
C HIS A 146 -12.23 47.88 -63.99
N ASP A 147 -12.37 48.61 -62.88
CA ASP A 147 -13.02 49.90 -62.66
C ASP A 147 -14.46 50.00 -62.14
N HIS A 148 -14.50 50.96 -61.24
CA HIS A 148 -15.50 51.92 -60.88
C HIS A 148 -16.38 51.78 -59.65
N ALA A 149 -16.10 52.79 -58.83
CA ALA A 149 -16.81 53.30 -57.67
C ALA A 149 -18.31 53.58 -57.91
N HIS A 150 -19.09 53.57 -56.86
CA HIS A 150 -19.88 54.68 -56.36
C HIS A 150 -20.59 54.37 -55.03
N ASN A 151 -20.48 55.35 -54.17
CA ASN A 151 -21.22 55.75 -52.98
C ASN A 151 -22.75 55.57 -53.08
N HIS A 152 -23.39 55.27 -51.93
CA HIS A 152 -24.43 56.11 -51.32
C HIS A 152 -24.92 55.53 -49.96
N GLU A 153 -24.99 56.47 -49.03
CA GLU A 153 -25.67 56.40 -47.73
C GLU A 153 -27.17 56.12 -47.87
N ALA A 154 -27.73 55.46 -46.83
CA ALA A 154 -28.94 55.98 -46.14
C ALA A 154 -29.43 55.00 -45.07
N GLU A 155 -29.66 55.57 -43.92
CA GLU A 155 -30.31 54.98 -42.72
C GLU A 155 -31.72 54.46 -43.07
N HIS A 156 -32.17 53.43 -42.32
CA HIS A 156 -33.46 53.43 -41.62
C HIS A 156 -33.67 52.24 -40.73
N SER A 157 -33.97 52.51 -39.47
CA SER A 157 -34.45 51.61 -38.43
C SER A 157 -35.83 51.04 -38.79
N HIS A 158 -36.08 49.80 -38.42
CA HIS A 158 -37.38 49.33 -37.87
C HIS A 158 -37.18 47.91 -37.29
N GLY A 159 -37.54 47.73 -36.00
CA GLY A 159 -37.62 46.44 -35.34
C GLY A 159 -38.86 45.68 -35.79
N HIS A 160 -38.72 44.36 -35.71
CA HIS A 160 -39.84 43.44 -35.45
C HIS A 160 -39.30 42.12 -34.93
N ASP A 161 -39.84 41.69 -33.79
CA ASP A 161 -39.75 40.38 -33.22
C ASP A 161 -40.29 39.31 -34.17
N HIS A 162 -39.55 38.26 -34.37
CA HIS A 162 -40.11 36.94 -34.66
C HIS A 162 -39.21 35.82 -34.14
N ALA A 163 -39.80 35.01 -33.24
CA ALA A 163 -39.32 33.71 -32.84
C ALA A 163 -39.16 32.81 -34.08
N GLY A 164 -37.98 32.21 -34.21
CA GLY A 164 -37.68 31.27 -35.27
C GLY A 164 -36.82 30.13 -34.73
N HIS A 165 -37.43 28.96 -34.66
CA HIS A 165 -36.82 27.70 -34.30
C HIS A 165 -35.58 27.40 -35.15
N GLY A 166 -34.42 27.31 -34.51
CA GLY A 166 -33.22 26.74 -35.10
C GLY A 166 -32.93 25.39 -34.42
N ASN A 167 -33.31 24.30 -35.07
CA ASN A 167 -32.94 22.96 -34.71
C ASN A 167 -31.43 22.78 -34.90
N VAL A 168 -30.68 22.81 -33.83
CA VAL A 168 -29.30 22.31 -33.80
C VAL A 168 -29.37 20.87 -33.35
N HIS A 169 -29.33 19.93 -34.28
CA HIS A 169 -29.13 18.51 -33.99
C HIS A 169 -27.67 18.30 -33.60
N SER A 170 -27.38 18.38 -32.31
CA SER A 170 -26.15 17.81 -31.76
C SER A 170 -26.41 16.34 -31.42
N HIS A 171 -26.01 15.44 -32.30
CA HIS A 171 -25.98 14.02 -32.00
C HIS A 171 -24.79 13.73 -31.08
N ALA A 172 -24.98 13.93 -29.78
CA ALA A 172 -24.08 13.34 -28.77
C ALA A 172 -24.54 11.91 -28.51
N HIS A 173 -24.03 10.96 -29.29
CA HIS A 173 -24.13 9.56 -28.95
C HIS A 173 -23.09 9.22 -27.85
N SER A 174 -23.49 9.40 -26.59
CA SER A 174 -22.72 8.83 -25.48
C SER A 174 -23.08 7.34 -25.32
N HIS A 175 -22.42 6.47 -26.07
CA HIS A 175 -22.43 5.05 -25.78
C HIS A 175 -21.39 4.77 -24.69
N SER A 176 -21.83 4.65 -23.45
CA SER A 176 -21.02 4.12 -22.35
C SER A 176 -20.90 2.60 -22.51
N HIS A 177 -20.04 2.15 -23.41
CA HIS A 177 -19.57 0.77 -23.41
C HIS A 177 -18.39 0.65 -22.46
N ALA A 178 -18.49 -0.29 -21.51
CA ALA A 178 -17.31 -0.70 -20.75
C ALA A 178 -16.23 -1.14 -21.76
N PRO A 179 -14.96 -0.64 -21.65
CA PRO A 179 -13.94 -0.96 -22.61
C PRO A 179 -13.66 -2.46 -22.59
N HIS A 180 -13.87 -3.13 -23.74
CA HIS A 180 -13.42 -4.49 -23.91
C HIS A 180 -11.89 -4.54 -23.87
N PRO A 181 -11.27 -5.52 -23.19
CA PRO A 181 -9.82 -5.65 -23.16
C PRO A 181 -9.25 -5.74 -24.57
N GLY A 182 -8.26 -4.88 -24.89
CA GLY A 182 -7.55 -4.90 -26.17
C GLY A 182 -8.12 -4.00 -27.28
N HIS A 183 -9.22 -3.25 -27.05
CA HIS A 183 -9.69 -2.24 -27.99
C HIS A 183 -9.06 -0.88 -27.67
N GLY A 184 -8.35 -0.29 -28.63
CA GLY A 184 -7.73 1.03 -28.51
C GLY A 184 -8.76 2.15 -28.70
N VAL A 185 -8.76 3.12 -27.79
CA VAL A 185 -9.63 4.31 -27.84
C VAL A 185 -8.77 5.53 -28.10
N ALA A 186 -9.22 6.44 -28.97
CA ALA A 186 -8.58 7.74 -29.20
C ALA A 186 -8.61 8.55 -27.90
N THR A 187 -7.46 9.09 -27.51
CA THR A 187 -7.28 9.82 -26.26
C THR A 187 -6.49 11.10 -26.49
N ASP A 188 -7.17 12.14 -26.94
CA ASP A 188 -6.59 13.48 -27.02
C ASP A 188 -6.70 14.16 -25.64
N GLY A 189 -5.59 14.80 -25.19
CA GLY A 189 -5.59 15.59 -23.95
C GLY A 189 -6.52 16.79 -24.07
N LYS A 190 -7.22 17.12 -23.00
CA LYS A 190 -8.06 18.33 -22.94
C LYS A 190 -7.22 19.55 -22.60
N GLU A 191 -7.63 20.72 -23.09
CA GLU A 191 -7.03 21.99 -22.69
C GLU A 191 -7.16 22.18 -21.17
N GLY A 192 -6.04 22.45 -20.49
CA GLY A 192 -5.97 22.56 -19.03
C GLY A 192 -5.49 21.28 -18.30
N ASP A 193 -5.32 20.17 -19.00
CA ASP A 193 -4.76 18.95 -18.43
C ASP A 193 -3.25 19.11 -18.15
N VAL A 194 -2.80 18.38 -17.13
CA VAL A 194 -1.37 18.26 -16.82
C VAL A 194 -0.74 17.26 -17.78
N SER A 195 0.17 17.72 -18.64
CA SER A 195 0.94 16.84 -19.51
C SER A 195 2.09 16.19 -18.72
N PHE A 196 2.22 14.88 -18.82
CA PHE A 196 3.26 14.10 -18.17
C PHE A 196 3.63 12.89 -19.04
N THR A 197 4.82 12.90 -19.63
CA THR A 197 5.19 11.88 -20.61
C THR A 197 5.37 10.49 -19.99
N LYS A 198 5.31 9.45 -20.81
CA LYS A 198 5.53 8.07 -20.35
C LYS A 198 6.93 7.89 -19.76
N GLU A 199 7.93 8.47 -20.40
CA GLU A 199 9.31 8.40 -19.91
C GLU A 199 9.49 9.11 -18.56
N GLN A 200 8.75 10.19 -18.30
CA GLN A 200 8.73 10.86 -17.00
C GLN A 200 8.06 9.96 -15.94
N SER A 201 6.91 9.37 -16.28
CA SER A 201 6.17 8.50 -15.36
C SER A 201 6.97 7.25 -14.97
N TRP A 202 7.74 6.68 -15.91
CA TRP A 202 8.57 5.50 -15.65
C TRP A 202 9.79 5.78 -14.77
N LYS A 203 10.25 7.04 -14.68
CA LYS A 203 11.39 7.45 -13.85
C LYS A 203 11.04 7.63 -12.37
N ILE A 204 9.77 7.81 -12.05
CA ILE A 204 9.29 7.99 -10.68
C ILE A 204 8.49 6.79 -10.18
N ASP A 205 8.10 6.77 -8.91
CA ASP A 205 7.11 5.82 -8.40
C ASP A 205 5.71 6.32 -8.79
N PHE A 206 5.26 5.88 -9.95
CA PHE A 206 3.99 6.28 -10.55
C PHE A 206 3.06 5.07 -10.63
N ALA A 207 1.80 5.25 -10.25
CA ALA A 207 0.78 4.21 -10.37
C ALA A 207 -0.61 4.83 -10.52
N THR A 208 -1.50 4.11 -11.20
CA THR A 208 -2.91 4.46 -11.35
C THR A 208 -3.79 3.30 -10.92
N ALA A 209 -5.03 3.58 -10.53
CA ALA A 209 -6.05 2.56 -10.26
C ALA A 209 -7.39 2.98 -10.85
N VAL A 210 -8.22 2.01 -11.20
CA VAL A 210 -9.58 2.26 -11.67
C VAL A 210 -10.48 2.55 -10.48
N ALA A 211 -11.24 3.65 -10.54
CA ALA A 211 -12.28 3.96 -9.57
C ALA A 211 -13.41 2.93 -9.67
N ALA A 212 -13.54 2.11 -8.64
CA ALA A 212 -14.48 0.99 -8.61
C ALA A 212 -15.79 1.38 -7.90
N LYS A 213 -16.87 0.68 -8.21
CA LYS A 213 -18.06 0.69 -7.36
C LYS A 213 -17.88 -0.37 -6.27
N SER A 214 -18.08 0.01 -5.02
CA SER A 214 -18.06 -0.89 -3.88
C SER A 214 -19.23 -0.57 -2.95
N SER A 215 -19.74 -1.59 -2.27
CA SER A 215 -20.65 -1.39 -1.14
C SER A 215 -19.89 -0.74 -0.01
N PHE A 216 -20.25 0.48 0.32
CA PHE A 216 -19.64 1.22 1.41
C PHE A 216 -20.73 1.63 2.40
N GLY A 217 -20.85 0.87 3.49
CA GLY A 217 -21.84 1.08 4.54
C GLY A 217 -21.38 2.08 5.59
N GLY A 218 -21.90 1.91 6.80
CA GLY A 218 -21.48 2.69 7.96
C GLY A 218 -20.00 2.48 8.27
N GLU A 219 -19.33 3.53 8.71
CA GLU A 219 -17.93 3.52 9.15
C GLU A 219 -17.83 3.99 10.59
N VAL A 220 -16.99 3.35 11.35
CA VAL A 220 -16.55 3.84 12.66
C VAL A 220 -15.04 3.84 12.73
N LYS A 221 -14.49 5.03 12.92
CA LYS A 221 -13.07 5.22 13.23
C LYS A 221 -12.92 5.30 14.75
N VAL A 222 -12.11 4.42 15.34
CA VAL A 222 -11.90 4.35 16.78
C VAL A 222 -10.45 4.10 17.12
N VAL A 223 -10.00 4.72 18.21
CA VAL A 223 -8.67 4.48 18.77
C VAL A 223 -8.70 3.20 19.60
N ALA A 224 -7.70 2.36 19.45
CA ALA A 224 -7.56 1.10 20.14
C ALA A 224 -6.14 0.94 20.71
N ARG A 225 -6.01 0.07 21.71
CA ARG A 225 -4.73 -0.25 22.33
C ARG A 225 -4.35 -1.70 22.03
N ALA A 226 -3.09 -1.91 21.68
CA ALA A 226 -2.52 -3.24 21.57
C ALA A 226 -2.13 -3.76 22.96
N GLU A 227 -2.56 -4.96 23.30
CA GLU A 227 -2.29 -5.63 24.57
C GLU A 227 -1.76 -7.03 24.29
N SER A 228 -0.99 -7.55 25.23
CA SER A 228 -0.58 -8.97 25.14
C SER A 228 -1.77 -9.88 25.36
N GLN A 229 -1.86 -10.97 24.62
CA GLN A 229 -2.91 -11.96 24.86
C GLN A 229 -2.77 -12.54 26.29
N PRO A 230 -3.89 -12.80 26.98
CA PRO A 230 -3.87 -13.54 28.25
C PRO A 230 -3.13 -14.88 28.09
N GLY A 231 -2.21 -15.17 29.01
CA GLY A 231 -1.33 -16.34 28.95
C GLY A 231 0.01 -16.11 28.24
N ASN A 232 0.18 -15.01 27.51
CA ASN A 232 1.44 -14.64 26.89
C ASN A 232 2.34 -13.80 27.80
N PHE A 233 1.91 -13.56 29.03
CA PHE A 233 2.76 -12.91 30.03
C PHE A 233 2.55 -13.58 31.40
N THR A 234 3.56 -13.54 32.22
CA THR A 234 3.53 -14.00 33.61
C THR A 234 4.35 -13.05 34.47
N THR A 235 3.84 -12.78 35.66
CA THR A 235 4.59 -12.01 36.65
C THR A 235 5.27 -12.95 37.60
N LEU A 236 6.60 -12.90 37.63
CA LEU A 236 7.40 -13.63 38.60
C LEU A 236 7.31 -12.92 39.96
N VAL A 237 6.88 -13.64 40.97
CA VAL A 237 6.69 -13.13 42.34
C VAL A 237 7.63 -13.81 43.32
N ALA A 238 7.99 -13.12 44.41
CA ALA A 238 8.78 -13.69 45.49
C ALA A 238 8.00 -14.81 46.18
N THR A 239 8.63 -15.97 46.33
CA THR A 239 8.06 -17.15 47.02
C THR A 239 8.46 -17.25 48.49
N ALA A 240 9.46 -16.46 48.89
CA ALA A 240 9.96 -16.38 50.27
C ALA A 240 10.43 -14.96 50.59
N SER A 241 10.55 -14.62 51.87
CA SER A 241 11.18 -13.37 52.29
C SER A 241 12.72 -13.47 52.07
N GLY A 242 13.32 -12.33 51.75
CA GLY A 242 14.74 -12.24 51.62
C GLY A 242 15.24 -11.11 50.73
N LYS A 243 16.55 -10.92 50.70
CA LYS A 243 17.21 -9.94 49.84
C LYS A 243 17.35 -10.49 48.43
N VAL A 244 16.89 -9.75 47.44
CA VAL A 244 16.98 -10.17 46.04
C VAL A 244 18.37 -9.92 45.48
N CYS A 245 18.92 -10.93 44.81
CA CYS A 245 20.16 -10.86 44.02
C CYS A 245 19.83 -11.31 42.59
N PHE A 246 20.28 -10.56 41.60
CA PHE A 246 20.05 -10.90 40.19
C PHE A 246 20.99 -12.01 39.72
N ALA A 247 20.46 -13.00 39.01
CA ALA A 247 21.23 -14.07 38.39
C ALA A 247 21.89 -13.58 37.08
N GLY A 248 22.78 -12.60 37.18
CA GLY A 248 23.41 -11.93 36.03
C GLY A 248 22.72 -10.65 35.62
N ASN A 249 22.87 -10.28 34.35
CA ASN A 249 22.31 -9.02 33.82
C ASN A 249 20.83 -9.17 33.47
N VAL A 250 19.91 -9.06 34.44
CA VAL A 250 18.47 -9.11 34.24
C VAL A 250 17.97 -7.68 34.06
N VAL A 251 17.59 -7.34 32.81
CA VAL A 251 17.09 -6.01 32.43
C VAL A 251 15.87 -6.15 31.51
N ALA A 252 15.05 -5.14 31.48
CA ALA A 252 13.93 -5.07 30.52
C ALA A 252 14.45 -5.20 29.08
N GLY A 253 13.74 -6.00 28.25
CA GLY A 253 14.13 -6.34 26.88
C GLY A 253 15.05 -7.57 26.75
N ARG A 254 15.60 -8.11 27.86
CA ARG A 254 16.41 -9.34 27.81
C ARG A 254 15.55 -10.55 27.45
N LYS A 255 16.01 -11.36 26.49
CA LYS A 255 15.42 -12.67 26.20
C LYS A 255 15.77 -13.67 27.29
N VAL A 256 14.79 -14.48 27.68
CA VAL A 256 14.91 -15.52 28.71
C VAL A 256 14.27 -16.81 28.20
N LYS A 257 14.79 -17.95 28.71
CA LYS A 257 14.25 -19.28 28.43
C LYS A 257 13.44 -19.78 29.60
N ALA A 258 12.54 -20.71 29.35
CA ALA A 258 11.87 -21.46 30.40
C ALA A 258 12.90 -22.13 31.29
N ASP A 259 12.65 -22.13 32.60
CA ASP A 259 13.54 -22.69 33.65
C ASP A 259 14.90 -21.97 33.83
N GLU A 260 15.12 -20.82 33.14
CA GLU A 260 16.32 -19.99 33.34
C GLU A 260 16.27 -19.29 34.70
N PRO A 261 17.33 -19.36 35.55
CA PRO A 261 17.39 -18.64 36.82
C PRO A 261 17.52 -17.14 36.55
N LEU A 262 16.65 -16.35 37.15
CA LEU A 262 16.62 -14.89 37.00
C LEU A 262 16.97 -14.17 38.29
N PHE A 263 16.50 -14.69 39.44
CA PHE A 263 16.74 -14.08 40.73
C PHE A 263 17.08 -15.15 41.79
N TYR A 264 17.87 -14.74 42.76
CA TYR A 264 18.12 -15.45 43.98
C TYR A 264 17.59 -14.62 45.15
N LEU A 265 16.91 -15.27 46.10
CA LEU A 265 16.55 -14.65 47.39
C LEU A 265 17.49 -15.19 48.44
N GLU A 266 18.28 -14.32 49.05
CA GLU A 266 19.14 -14.60 50.17
C GLU A 266 18.35 -14.32 51.46
N SER A 267 18.22 -15.33 52.30
CA SER A 267 17.59 -15.18 53.61
C SER A 267 18.59 -14.57 54.61
N GLY A 268 18.19 -13.45 55.21
CA GLY A 268 19.07 -12.68 56.11
C GLY A 268 19.28 -13.28 57.50
N ASP A 269 18.38 -14.16 58.00
CA ASP A 269 18.50 -14.76 59.32
C ASP A 269 17.89 -16.18 59.37
N VAL A 270 18.52 -17.06 60.13
CA VAL A 270 18.24 -18.50 60.25
C VAL A 270 16.87 -18.78 60.92
N THR A 271 16.28 -17.79 61.60
CA THR A 271 15.08 -17.94 62.38
C THR A 271 13.74 -17.90 61.61
N ASP A 272 13.74 -17.30 60.40
CA ASP A 272 12.51 -17.18 59.61
C ASP A 272 12.48 -18.04 58.34
N ASN A 273 13.54 -18.89 58.12
CA ASN A 273 13.68 -19.60 56.87
C ASN A 273 13.16 -21.03 56.92
N ASP A 274 11.83 -21.15 56.81
CA ASP A 274 11.14 -22.44 56.67
C ASP A 274 11.63 -23.28 55.47
N ALA A 275 12.24 -22.64 54.44
CA ALA A 275 12.77 -23.30 53.27
C ALA A 275 14.08 -24.07 53.55
N ALA A 276 14.99 -23.48 54.33
CA ALA A 276 16.25 -24.16 54.70
C ALA A 276 15.97 -25.39 55.58
N VAL A 277 15.04 -25.28 56.54
CA VAL A 277 14.63 -26.40 57.40
C VAL A 277 14.00 -27.51 56.56
N LYS A 278 13.09 -27.16 55.66
CA LYS A 278 12.44 -28.12 54.73
C LYS A 278 13.42 -28.79 53.77
N TYR A 279 14.44 -28.06 53.32
CA TYR A 279 15.52 -28.64 52.49
C TYR A 279 16.33 -29.66 53.31
N ALA A 280 16.80 -29.30 54.51
CA ALA A 280 17.54 -30.19 55.38
C ALA A 280 16.74 -31.46 55.77
N GLU A 281 15.44 -31.30 56.02
CA GLU A 281 14.54 -32.45 56.25
C GLU A 281 14.42 -33.34 54.99
N ALA A 282 14.24 -32.75 53.79
CA ALA A 282 14.13 -33.52 52.57
C ALA A 282 15.42 -34.26 52.23
N GLU A 283 16.58 -33.63 52.47
CA GLU A 283 17.89 -34.22 52.32
C GLU A 283 18.10 -35.40 53.28
N SER A 284 17.81 -35.20 54.56
CA SER A 284 17.90 -36.25 55.57
C SER A 284 17.01 -37.46 55.24
N ASN A 285 15.75 -37.20 54.87
CA ASN A 285 14.80 -38.25 54.50
C ASN A 285 15.25 -39.02 53.25
N TYR A 286 15.84 -38.33 52.26
CA TYR A 286 16.41 -38.98 51.08
C TYR A 286 17.54 -39.92 51.40
N TYR A 287 18.53 -39.51 52.21
CA TYR A 287 19.66 -40.40 52.62
C TYR A 287 19.20 -41.59 53.46
N VAL A 288 18.22 -41.39 54.36
CA VAL A 288 17.66 -42.49 55.16
C VAL A 288 16.92 -43.50 54.26
N ALA A 289 16.06 -42.99 53.36
CA ALA A 289 15.28 -43.85 52.43
C ALA A 289 16.22 -44.60 51.46
N LYS A 290 17.25 -43.91 50.94
CA LYS A 290 18.30 -44.54 50.09
C LYS A 290 19.02 -45.65 50.75
N SER A 291 19.52 -45.44 51.99
CA SER A 291 20.24 -46.45 52.76
C SER A 291 19.33 -47.65 53.06
N ASP A 292 18.09 -47.46 53.45
CA ASP A 292 17.13 -48.55 53.70
C ASP A 292 16.82 -49.35 52.44
N PHE A 293 16.60 -48.64 51.28
CA PHE A 293 16.37 -49.28 49.99
C PHE A 293 17.57 -50.11 49.55
N GLU A 294 18.82 -49.60 49.63
CA GLU A 294 20.04 -50.32 49.28
C GLU A 294 20.23 -51.56 50.15
N ARG A 295 19.98 -51.42 51.44
CA ARG A 295 20.05 -52.54 52.34
C ARG A 295 19.01 -53.62 52.00
N LYS A 296 17.75 -53.25 51.84
CA LYS A 296 16.65 -54.19 51.50
C LYS A 296 16.84 -54.81 50.11
N LYS A 297 17.44 -54.12 49.18
CA LYS A 297 17.79 -54.63 47.86
C LYS A 297 18.79 -55.78 47.96
N HIS A 298 19.81 -55.66 48.77
CA HIS A 298 20.76 -56.75 49.01
C HIS A 298 20.09 -57.94 49.72
N LEU A 299 19.31 -57.69 50.79
CA LEU A 299 18.58 -58.74 51.51
C LEU A 299 17.49 -59.42 50.64
N PHE A 300 16.95 -58.75 49.67
CA PHE A 300 15.97 -59.31 48.71
C PHE A 300 16.69 -60.29 47.73
N ILE A 301 17.89 -59.93 47.26
CA ILE A 301 18.70 -60.80 46.42
C ILE A 301 19.04 -62.09 47.20
N ASP A 302 19.32 -61.95 48.48
CA ASP A 302 19.60 -63.07 49.37
C ASP A 302 18.33 -63.80 49.86
N LYS A 303 17.14 -63.43 49.39
CA LYS A 303 15.80 -63.94 49.74
C LYS A 303 15.47 -63.87 51.25
N ILE A 304 16.00 -62.87 51.94
CA ILE A 304 15.83 -62.70 53.41
C ILE A 304 14.56 -61.79 53.66
N VAL A 305 14.28 -60.88 52.77
CA VAL A 305 13.07 -59.99 52.85
C VAL A 305 12.07 -60.33 51.79
N SER A 306 10.79 -60.00 52.03
CA SER A 306 9.71 -60.21 51.08
C SER A 306 9.76 -59.18 49.96
N GLU A 307 9.19 -59.51 48.79
CA GLU A 307 9.03 -58.62 47.65
C GLU A 307 8.26 -57.39 48.04
N ARG A 308 7.23 -57.52 48.89
CA ARG A 308 6.45 -56.40 49.41
C ARG A 308 7.29 -55.39 50.20
N GLU A 309 8.23 -55.87 51.05
CA GLU A 309 9.09 -54.97 51.82
C GLU A 309 10.14 -54.30 50.95
N TYR A 310 10.66 -54.98 49.94
CA TYR A 310 11.54 -54.39 48.94
C TYR A 310 10.82 -53.29 48.15
N GLN A 311 9.63 -53.57 47.58
CA GLN A 311 8.82 -52.60 46.82
C GLN A 311 8.41 -51.40 47.68
N ALA A 312 8.09 -51.58 48.95
CA ALA A 312 7.78 -50.49 49.87
C ALA A 312 8.98 -49.56 50.10
N ALA A 313 10.18 -50.13 50.25
CA ALA A 313 11.40 -49.33 50.39
C ALA A 313 11.79 -48.61 49.10
N GLU A 314 11.59 -49.25 47.94
CA GLU A 314 11.80 -48.62 46.63
C GLU A 314 10.84 -47.43 46.42
N ALA A 315 9.54 -47.60 46.73
CA ALA A 315 8.57 -46.53 46.62
C ALA A 315 8.92 -45.32 47.53
N LEU A 316 9.33 -45.58 48.77
CA LEU A 316 9.74 -44.54 49.72
C LEU A 316 11.00 -43.81 49.24
N TYR A 317 11.99 -44.55 48.72
CA TYR A 317 13.20 -43.97 48.14
C TYR A 317 12.85 -43.04 46.96
N ARG A 318 12.06 -43.53 45.98
CA ARG A 318 11.63 -42.71 44.81
C ARG A 318 10.86 -41.46 45.23
N GLN A 319 9.99 -41.59 46.24
CA GLN A 319 9.23 -40.44 46.77
C GLN A 319 10.18 -39.41 47.41
N SER A 320 11.13 -39.88 48.26
CA SER A 320 12.09 -39.02 48.94
C SER A 320 13.06 -38.36 47.97
N GLU A 321 13.51 -39.13 46.95
CA GLU A 321 14.35 -38.62 45.86
C GLU A 321 13.68 -37.51 45.08
N ALA A 322 12.44 -37.72 44.64
CA ALA A 322 11.66 -36.70 43.90
C ALA A 322 11.45 -35.42 44.74
N ARG A 323 11.17 -35.57 46.05
CA ARG A 323 11.01 -34.43 46.97
C ARG A 323 12.34 -33.69 47.16
N PHE A 324 13.46 -34.40 47.36
CA PHE A 324 14.78 -33.79 47.53
C PHE A 324 15.21 -33.06 46.24
N GLN A 325 15.08 -33.70 45.08
CA GLN A 325 15.40 -33.06 43.78
C GLN A 325 14.56 -31.80 43.51
N SER A 326 13.26 -31.82 43.86
CA SER A 326 12.39 -30.64 43.75
C SER A 326 12.87 -29.51 44.67
N MET A 327 13.25 -29.85 45.93
CA MET A 327 13.78 -28.86 46.87
C MET A 327 15.16 -28.34 46.43
N GLN A 328 16.03 -29.20 45.92
CA GLN A 328 17.36 -28.81 45.41
C GLN A 328 17.28 -27.82 44.23
N ARG A 329 16.30 -27.99 43.32
CA ARG A 329 16.09 -27.02 42.24
C ARG A 329 15.60 -25.66 42.74
N SER A 330 14.79 -25.64 43.80
CA SER A 330 14.19 -24.41 44.34
C SER A 330 15.08 -23.75 45.40
N PHE A 331 15.87 -24.53 46.15
CA PHE A 331 16.69 -24.09 47.28
C PHE A 331 18.06 -24.76 47.24
N GLY A 332 18.94 -24.28 46.36
CA GLY A 332 20.34 -24.70 46.30
C GLY A 332 21.25 -23.65 46.95
N ASP A 333 22.30 -24.08 47.63
CA ASP A 333 23.32 -23.22 48.25
C ASP A 333 22.77 -22.16 49.22
N GLY A 334 21.69 -22.46 49.95
CA GLY A 334 21.11 -21.55 50.93
C GLY A 334 20.30 -20.39 50.35
N LYS A 335 19.98 -20.42 49.05
CA LYS A 335 19.24 -19.38 48.34
C LYS A 335 18.02 -19.97 47.65
N VAL A 336 16.90 -19.24 47.69
CA VAL A 336 15.72 -19.56 46.89
C VAL A 336 15.95 -19.05 45.46
N THR A 337 15.94 -19.96 44.49
CA THR A 337 16.14 -19.62 43.08
C THR A 337 14.79 -19.41 42.39
N LEU A 338 14.57 -18.22 41.83
CA LEU A 338 13.40 -17.87 41.05
C LEU A 338 13.73 -17.94 39.56
N ARG A 339 12.99 -18.78 38.85
CA ARG A 339 13.22 -19.11 37.44
C ARG A 339 12.09 -18.60 36.54
N SER A 340 12.42 -18.35 35.28
CA SER A 340 11.41 -18.05 34.28
C SER A 340 10.44 -19.23 34.11
N SER A 341 9.15 -18.97 34.07
CA SER A 341 8.13 -20.01 33.83
C SER A 341 7.92 -20.27 32.34
N MET A 342 8.45 -19.42 31.44
CA MET A 342 8.22 -19.50 29.98
C MET A 342 9.41 -18.92 29.21
N ASP A 343 9.48 -19.29 27.93
CA ASP A 343 10.35 -18.62 26.96
C ASP A 343 9.77 -17.23 26.62
N GLY A 344 10.64 -16.22 26.52
CA GLY A 344 10.17 -14.87 26.18
C GLY A 344 11.22 -13.81 26.45
N TYR A 345 10.78 -12.65 26.87
CA TYR A 345 11.63 -11.53 27.27
C TYR A 345 11.07 -10.85 28.53
N VAL A 346 11.95 -10.21 29.29
CA VAL A 346 11.56 -9.42 30.45
C VAL A 346 10.91 -8.13 29.96
N SER A 347 9.60 -7.97 30.15
CA SER A 347 8.88 -6.75 29.72
C SER A 347 8.95 -5.63 30.74
N ALA A 348 8.97 -5.94 32.03
CA ALA A 348 9.12 -4.96 33.10
C ALA A 348 9.87 -5.54 34.28
N MET A 349 10.63 -4.69 34.98
CA MET A 349 11.29 -4.96 36.26
C MET A 349 10.56 -4.17 37.33
N HIS A 350 10.26 -4.83 38.47
CA HIS A 350 9.53 -4.22 39.58
C HIS A 350 10.39 -4.03 40.81
N VAL A 351 11.64 -4.58 40.82
CA VAL A 351 12.56 -4.54 41.94
C VAL A 351 13.98 -4.16 41.50
N ALA A 352 14.75 -3.60 42.40
CA ALA A 352 16.18 -3.37 42.24
C ALA A 352 17.01 -4.45 42.92
N ASN A 353 18.24 -4.65 42.42
CA ASN A 353 19.16 -5.61 43.03
C ASN A 353 19.51 -5.15 44.45
N GLY A 354 19.27 -6.01 45.43
CA GLY A 354 19.53 -5.75 46.82
C GLY A 354 18.31 -5.36 47.66
N ASP A 355 17.11 -5.19 47.04
CA ASP A 355 15.87 -4.95 47.77
C ASP A 355 15.51 -6.13 48.67
N TYR A 356 14.91 -5.84 49.83
CA TYR A 356 14.32 -6.86 50.68
C TYR A 356 12.87 -7.09 50.34
N LEU A 357 12.48 -8.35 50.08
CA LEU A 357 11.16 -8.70 49.55
C LEU A 357 10.39 -9.57 50.55
N GLU A 358 9.07 -9.44 50.51
CA GLU A 358 8.13 -10.34 51.17
C GLU A 358 7.49 -11.30 50.15
N PRO A 359 7.01 -12.48 50.58
CA PRO A 359 6.29 -13.39 49.69
C PRO A 359 5.10 -12.70 48.99
N GLY A 360 4.98 -12.91 47.68
CA GLY A 360 3.96 -12.28 46.85
C GLY A 360 4.38 -10.96 46.19
N THR A 361 5.54 -10.39 46.54
CA THR A 361 6.07 -9.18 45.88
C THR A 361 6.42 -9.47 44.43
N PRO A 362 5.95 -8.69 43.45
CA PRO A 362 6.30 -8.85 42.04
C PRO A 362 7.75 -8.45 41.79
N LEU A 363 8.51 -9.28 41.04
CA LEU A 363 9.91 -9.04 40.69
C LEU A 363 10.05 -8.58 39.24
N ALA A 364 9.51 -9.35 38.33
CA ALA A 364 9.58 -9.05 36.89
C ALA A 364 8.34 -9.60 36.17
N THR A 365 7.98 -8.96 35.09
CA THR A 365 7.01 -9.49 34.15
C THR A 365 7.73 -10.06 32.95
N ILE A 366 7.48 -11.33 32.63
CA ILE A 366 8.02 -12.03 31.48
C ILE A 366 6.91 -12.16 30.47
N GLN A 367 7.22 -11.87 29.20
CA GLN A 367 6.28 -11.90 28.10
C GLN A 367 6.86 -12.73 26.96
N CYS A 368 6.06 -13.65 26.41
CA CYS A 368 6.47 -14.40 25.22
C CYS A 368 6.14 -13.64 23.93
N ASP A 369 6.87 -13.97 22.86
CA ASP A 369 6.53 -13.53 21.51
C ASP A 369 5.27 -14.29 21.06
N GLY A 370 4.11 -13.73 21.36
CA GLY A 370 2.80 -14.30 21.04
C GLY A 370 1.92 -13.31 20.31
N GLY A 371 0.72 -13.75 19.96
CA GLY A 371 -0.28 -12.87 19.36
C GLY A 371 -0.62 -11.68 20.26
N LEU A 372 -1.16 -10.65 19.66
CA LEU A 372 -1.63 -9.45 20.33
C LEU A 372 -3.16 -9.40 20.33
N ASN A 373 -3.71 -8.78 21.32
CA ASN A 373 -5.09 -8.33 21.32
C ASN A 373 -5.13 -6.82 21.05
N ILE A 374 -6.02 -6.40 20.17
CA ILE A 374 -6.34 -4.99 20.00
C ILE A 374 -7.67 -4.73 20.67
N VAL A 375 -7.66 -3.89 21.68
CA VAL A 375 -8.85 -3.56 22.48
C VAL A 375 -9.30 -2.14 22.13
N ALA A 376 -10.52 -2.03 21.64
CA ALA A 376 -11.19 -0.77 21.34
C ALA A 376 -12.44 -0.62 22.19
N GLU A 377 -12.80 0.61 22.52
CA GLU A 377 -14.04 0.95 23.22
C GLU A 377 -14.90 1.83 22.30
N LEU A 378 -16.08 1.32 21.94
CA LEU A 378 -16.99 2.00 21.03
C LEU A 378 -18.20 2.55 21.75
N PRO A 379 -18.63 3.79 21.46
CA PRO A 379 -19.88 4.33 21.97
C PRO A 379 -21.09 3.44 21.63
N VAL A 380 -22.04 3.28 22.56
CA VAL A 380 -23.21 2.42 22.41
C VAL A 380 -24.07 2.74 21.18
N ARG A 381 -24.01 3.98 20.67
CA ARG A 381 -24.70 4.37 19.43
C ARG A 381 -24.32 3.52 18.22
N TYR A 382 -23.19 2.85 18.26
CA TYR A 382 -22.71 1.98 17.17
C TYR A 382 -23.07 0.49 17.38
N ALA A 383 -23.86 0.16 18.43
CA ALA A 383 -24.21 -1.22 18.77
C ALA A 383 -24.85 -2.01 17.62
N SER A 384 -25.74 -1.36 16.84
CA SER A 384 -26.38 -1.99 15.67
C SER A 384 -25.39 -2.29 14.53
N MET A 385 -24.39 -1.45 14.35
CA MET A 385 -23.36 -1.65 13.34
C MET A 385 -22.39 -2.77 13.72
N LEU A 386 -22.10 -2.92 15.04
CA LEU A 386 -21.18 -3.95 15.53
C LEU A 386 -21.67 -5.38 15.24
N GLN A 387 -22.98 -5.57 15.02
CA GLN A 387 -23.53 -6.87 14.62
C GLN A 387 -23.25 -7.24 13.16
N ASN A 388 -22.89 -6.27 12.33
CA ASN A 388 -22.70 -6.42 10.88
C ASN A 388 -21.35 -5.85 10.43
N ILE A 389 -20.30 -6.06 11.22
CA ILE A 389 -18.93 -5.69 10.82
C ILE A 389 -18.42 -6.74 9.84
N ASP A 390 -18.13 -6.31 8.62
CA ASP A 390 -17.61 -7.18 7.57
C ASP A 390 -16.12 -6.96 7.32
N ASN A 391 -15.63 -5.74 7.55
CA ASN A 391 -14.23 -5.41 7.33
C ASN A 391 -13.66 -4.57 8.47
N VAL A 392 -12.44 -4.90 8.85
CA VAL A 392 -11.66 -4.19 9.87
C VAL A 392 -10.28 -3.91 9.33
N ASN A 393 -9.91 -2.64 9.30
CA ASN A 393 -8.56 -2.21 8.98
C ASN A 393 -7.90 -1.57 10.20
N VAL A 394 -6.60 -1.78 10.34
CA VAL A 394 -5.77 -1.30 11.44
C VAL A 394 -4.75 -0.33 10.88
N GLU A 395 -4.84 0.96 11.25
CA GLU A 395 -3.86 1.99 10.92
C GLU A 395 -2.83 2.10 12.05
N LEU A 396 -1.57 1.91 11.70
CA LEU A 396 -0.45 2.07 12.62
C LEU A 396 -0.09 3.55 12.82
N ALA A 397 0.69 3.84 13.84
CA ALA A 397 1.24 5.19 14.06
C ALA A 397 2.14 5.68 12.91
N SER A 398 2.69 4.76 12.10
CA SER A 398 3.43 5.07 10.87
C SER A 398 2.54 5.59 9.73
N GLY A 399 1.20 5.45 9.84
CA GLY A 399 0.23 5.75 8.79
C GLY A 399 -0.02 4.59 7.83
N GLU A 400 0.65 3.46 8.00
CA GLU A 400 0.39 2.24 7.24
C GLU A 400 -0.92 1.59 7.70
N VAL A 401 -1.71 1.11 6.74
CA VAL A 401 -3.02 0.49 7.00
C VAL A 401 -3.01 -0.96 6.55
N TYR A 402 -3.25 -1.85 7.48
CA TYR A 402 -3.36 -3.29 7.24
C TYR A 402 -4.79 -3.76 7.43
N SER A 403 -5.27 -4.65 6.58
CA SER A 403 -6.52 -5.35 6.85
C SER A 403 -6.32 -6.38 7.95
N LEU A 404 -7.41 -6.72 8.66
CA LEU A 404 -7.37 -7.75 9.69
C LEU A 404 -6.87 -9.09 9.14
N ALA A 405 -7.19 -9.41 7.87
CA ALA A 405 -6.72 -10.62 7.20
C ALA A 405 -5.20 -10.61 6.95
N GLU A 406 -4.60 -9.47 6.59
CA GLU A 406 -3.14 -9.34 6.40
C GLU A 406 -2.36 -9.57 7.71
N LEU A 407 -2.99 -9.26 8.84
CA LEU A 407 -2.45 -9.47 10.18
C LEU A 407 -2.79 -10.86 10.76
N ASP A 408 -3.37 -11.78 9.96
CA ASP A 408 -3.94 -13.05 10.43
C ASP A 408 -4.83 -12.85 11.66
N GLY A 409 -5.61 -11.78 11.64
CA GLY A 409 -6.42 -11.34 12.77
C GLY A 409 -7.86 -11.82 12.67
N THR A 410 -8.54 -11.88 13.81
CA THR A 410 -9.94 -12.20 13.93
C THR A 410 -10.62 -11.32 14.99
N VAL A 411 -11.91 -11.06 14.82
CA VAL A 411 -12.71 -10.45 15.88
C VAL A 411 -12.92 -11.52 16.97
N LEU A 412 -12.29 -11.32 18.13
CA LEU A 412 -12.34 -12.28 19.23
C LEU A 412 -13.63 -12.13 20.03
N ALA A 413 -14.00 -10.91 20.35
CA ALA A 413 -15.19 -10.62 21.14
C ALA A 413 -15.75 -9.22 20.85
N VAL A 414 -17.06 -9.13 20.87
CA VAL A 414 -17.80 -7.86 20.94
C VAL A 414 -18.59 -7.90 22.24
N GLY A 415 -18.40 -6.90 23.10
CA GLY A 415 -19.06 -6.84 24.40
C GLY A 415 -20.58 -6.83 24.26
N SER A 416 -21.27 -7.64 25.05
CA SER A 416 -22.73 -7.66 25.16
C SER A 416 -23.26 -6.65 26.18
N SER A 417 -22.36 -5.98 26.91
CA SER A 417 -22.66 -4.96 27.91
C SER A 417 -21.73 -3.76 27.74
N VAL A 418 -22.19 -2.61 28.24
CA VAL A 418 -21.38 -1.39 28.27
C VAL A 418 -20.57 -1.32 29.57
N ASN A 419 -19.41 -0.70 29.50
CA ASN A 419 -18.61 -0.36 30.68
C ASN A 419 -19.15 0.88 31.39
N SER A 420 -18.47 1.32 32.46
CA SER A 420 -18.86 2.51 33.25
C SER A 420 -18.88 3.81 32.42
N CYS A 421 -18.21 3.85 31.29
CA CYS A 421 -18.16 4.99 30.36
C CYS A 421 -19.23 4.90 29.24
N ASN A 422 -20.17 3.96 29.31
CA ASN A 422 -21.18 3.69 28.28
C ASN A 422 -20.59 3.30 26.92
N MET A 423 -19.47 2.57 26.95
CA MET A 423 -18.73 2.07 25.78
C MET A 423 -18.85 0.55 25.70
N ILE A 424 -18.91 0.03 24.47
CA ILE A 424 -18.89 -1.40 24.18
C ILE A 424 -17.44 -1.79 23.88
N PRO A 425 -16.83 -2.71 24.66
CA PRO A 425 -15.49 -3.20 24.36
C PRO A 425 -15.52 -4.14 23.15
N VAL A 426 -14.60 -3.93 22.22
CA VAL A 426 -14.37 -4.81 21.07
C VAL A 426 -12.92 -5.26 21.12
N THR A 427 -12.72 -6.58 21.09
CA THR A 427 -11.40 -7.18 21.14
C THR A 427 -11.13 -7.93 19.83
N LEU A 428 -10.03 -7.59 19.20
CA LEU A 428 -9.48 -8.28 18.02
C LEU A 428 -8.26 -9.08 18.48
N SER A 429 -8.06 -10.25 17.90
CA SER A 429 -6.86 -11.06 18.10
C SER A 429 -6.02 -10.99 16.84
N LEU A 430 -4.73 -10.68 16.96
CA LEU A 430 -3.76 -10.64 15.89
C LEU A 430 -2.69 -11.71 16.13
N LYS A 431 -2.37 -12.50 15.11
CA LYS A 431 -1.27 -13.47 15.15
C LYS A 431 0.03 -12.87 14.62
N LYS A 432 -0.04 -11.96 13.66
CA LYS A 432 1.10 -11.23 13.13
C LYS A 432 1.16 -9.82 13.72
N ALA A 433 2.21 -9.53 14.43
CA ALA A 433 2.45 -8.25 15.07
C ALA A 433 3.36 -7.34 14.22
N VAL A 434 2.99 -7.04 12.98
CA VAL A 434 3.81 -6.21 12.07
C VAL A 434 3.98 -4.81 12.66
N GLY A 435 5.14 -4.55 13.30
CA GLY A 435 5.45 -3.23 13.87
C GLY A 435 4.57 -2.81 15.07
N ILE A 436 3.73 -3.71 15.59
CA ILE A 436 2.86 -3.45 16.74
C ILE A 436 3.47 -4.13 17.97
N VAL A 437 3.70 -3.37 19.02
CA VAL A 437 4.12 -3.90 20.32
C VAL A 437 3.05 -3.64 21.37
N PRO A 438 2.97 -4.43 22.44
CA PRO A 438 2.05 -4.18 23.54
C PRO A 438 2.17 -2.75 24.07
N GLY A 439 1.05 -2.09 24.32
CA GLY A 439 0.99 -0.69 24.71
C GLY A 439 0.87 0.29 23.54
N THR A 440 1.11 -0.13 22.30
CA THR A 440 0.95 0.72 21.11
C THR A 440 -0.51 1.12 20.92
N ILE A 441 -0.72 2.37 20.54
CA ILE A 441 -2.01 2.91 20.15
C ILE A 441 -2.13 2.79 18.63
N VAL A 442 -3.24 2.22 18.16
CA VAL A 442 -3.58 2.06 16.75
C VAL A 442 -4.96 2.64 16.48
N THR A 443 -5.27 2.93 15.23
CA THR A 443 -6.61 3.34 14.83
C THR A 443 -7.30 2.19 14.09
N LEU A 444 -8.50 1.84 14.49
CA LEU A 444 -9.35 0.88 13.80
C LEU A 444 -10.36 1.58 12.91
N TYR A 445 -10.51 1.08 11.71
CA TYR A 445 -11.61 1.38 10.81
C TYR A 445 -12.51 0.15 10.74
N LEU A 446 -13.69 0.27 11.31
CA LEU A 446 -14.72 -0.76 11.32
C LEU A 446 -15.74 -0.38 10.25
N THR A 447 -15.94 -1.20 9.25
CA THR A 447 -16.89 -0.92 8.16
C THR A 447 -17.88 -2.04 7.98
N SER A 448 -19.09 -1.68 7.57
CA SER A 448 -20.14 -2.60 7.19
C SER A 448 -20.34 -2.54 5.68
N SER A 449 -20.47 -3.70 5.03
CA SER A 449 -20.82 -3.79 3.60
C SER A 449 -22.31 -3.57 3.33
N ALA A 450 -23.14 -3.45 4.37
CA ALA A 450 -24.57 -3.14 4.24
C ALA A 450 -24.78 -1.67 3.88
N GLY A 451 -24.41 -1.27 2.66
CA GLY A 451 -24.51 0.11 2.18
C GLY A 451 -24.82 0.20 0.70
N GLU A 452 -25.07 1.43 0.23
CA GLU A 452 -25.25 1.70 -1.19
C GLU A 452 -23.94 1.53 -1.96
N GLN A 453 -24.06 1.11 -3.23
CA GLN A 453 -22.94 1.09 -4.16
C GLN A 453 -22.42 2.51 -4.38
N SER A 454 -21.20 2.75 -4.00
CA SER A 454 -20.55 4.07 -4.09
C SER A 454 -19.22 3.97 -4.84
N VAL A 455 -18.85 5.06 -5.49
CA VAL A 455 -17.52 5.14 -6.11
C VAL A 455 -16.47 5.26 -5.02
N VAL A 456 -15.46 4.40 -5.08
CA VAL A 456 -14.34 4.41 -4.14
C VAL A 456 -13.02 4.53 -4.90
N VAL A 457 -12.08 5.24 -4.28
CA VAL A 457 -10.71 5.37 -4.76
C VAL A 457 -9.73 5.03 -3.64
N PRO A 458 -8.52 4.55 -3.94
CA PRO A 458 -7.48 4.41 -2.92
C PRO A 458 -7.19 5.73 -2.22
N ARG A 459 -7.02 5.71 -0.91
CA ARG A 459 -6.69 6.91 -0.11
C ARG A 459 -5.45 7.65 -0.64
N THR A 460 -4.50 6.89 -1.20
CA THR A 460 -3.28 7.43 -1.80
C THR A 460 -3.50 8.24 -3.08
N ALA A 461 -4.69 8.13 -3.70
CA ALA A 461 -5.04 8.94 -4.88
C ALA A 461 -5.46 10.37 -4.50
N ILE A 462 -5.75 10.62 -3.23
CA ILE A 462 -6.25 11.92 -2.78
C ILE A 462 -5.08 12.85 -2.49
N VAL A 463 -5.11 14.01 -3.11
CA VAL A 463 -4.16 15.11 -2.89
C VAL A 463 -4.88 16.24 -2.17
N GLU A 464 -4.38 16.62 -1.01
CA GLU A 464 -4.91 17.76 -0.25
C GLU A 464 -4.14 19.03 -0.60
N GLU A 465 -4.87 20.11 -0.78
CA GLU A 465 -4.32 21.44 -1.03
C GLU A 465 -5.21 22.52 -0.42
N MET A 466 -4.66 23.26 0.55
CA MET A 466 -5.37 24.35 1.25
C MET A 466 -6.75 23.94 1.79
N GLY A 467 -6.87 22.72 2.33
CA GLY A 467 -8.13 22.19 2.86
C GLY A 467 -9.12 21.67 1.82
N ASN A 468 -8.77 21.70 0.53
CA ASN A 468 -9.55 21.10 -0.55
C ASN A 468 -8.91 19.79 -0.99
N PHE A 469 -9.74 18.86 -1.46
CA PHE A 469 -9.29 17.55 -1.90
C PHE A 469 -9.41 17.44 -3.41
N PHE A 470 -8.37 16.87 -4.03
CA PHE A 470 -8.26 16.69 -5.47
C PHE A 470 -7.82 15.27 -5.79
N VAL A 471 -8.15 14.85 -6.99
CA VAL A 471 -7.56 13.65 -7.61
C VAL A 471 -7.04 14.02 -8.99
N PHE A 472 -6.07 13.28 -9.49
CA PHE A 472 -5.66 13.36 -10.89
C PHE A 472 -6.31 12.21 -11.65
N VAL A 473 -7.23 12.56 -12.55
CA VAL A 473 -7.90 11.60 -13.45
C VAL A 473 -7.08 11.49 -14.71
N GLN A 474 -6.75 10.27 -15.09
CA GLN A 474 -6.00 9.97 -16.31
C GLN A 474 -6.95 9.99 -17.51
N ASN A 475 -6.92 11.06 -18.32
CA ASN A 475 -7.65 11.16 -19.57
C ASN A 475 -6.94 10.40 -20.69
N SER A 476 -5.59 10.47 -20.71
CA SER A 476 -4.72 9.64 -21.54
C SER A 476 -3.48 9.23 -20.76
N PRO A 477 -2.67 8.28 -21.24
CA PRO A 477 -1.43 7.87 -20.56
C PRO A 477 -0.41 8.99 -20.33
N VAL A 478 -0.59 10.14 -20.97
CA VAL A 478 0.28 11.33 -20.88
C VAL A 478 -0.46 12.61 -20.47
N SER A 479 -1.79 12.53 -20.22
CA SER A 479 -2.64 13.68 -19.89
C SER A 479 -3.49 13.40 -18.67
N PHE A 480 -3.45 14.29 -17.67
CA PHE A 480 -4.05 14.11 -16.35
C PHE A 480 -4.85 15.37 -15.97
N GLU A 481 -6.13 15.19 -15.71
CA GLU A 481 -7.02 16.24 -15.23
C GLU A 481 -6.96 16.34 -13.72
N LYS A 482 -6.62 17.52 -13.18
CA LYS A 482 -6.76 17.80 -11.74
C LYS A 482 -8.21 18.13 -11.45
N ARG A 483 -8.90 17.26 -10.72
CA ARG A 483 -10.33 17.38 -10.45
C ARG A 483 -10.60 17.47 -8.96
N SER A 484 -11.41 18.47 -8.55
CA SER A 484 -11.86 18.60 -7.16
C SER A 484 -12.84 17.49 -6.81
N VAL A 485 -12.72 16.94 -5.61
CA VAL A 485 -13.57 15.85 -5.12
C VAL A 485 -14.17 16.16 -3.75
N GLN A 486 -15.38 15.68 -3.54
CA GLN A 486 -15.99 15.62 -2.22
C GLN A 486 -15.84 14.21 -1.66
N LEU A 487 -15.24 14.13 -0.48
CA LEU A 487 -14.95 12.85 0.17
C LEU A 487 -16.07 12.48 1.14
N GLY A 488 -16.35 11.19 1.23
CA GLY A 488 -17.23 10.58 2.21
C GLY A 488 -16.44 9.75 3.23
N ALA A 489 -17.02 8.64 3.64
CA ALA A 489 -16.43 7.69 4.58
C ALA A 489 -15.16 7.03 4.02
N THR A 490 -14.28 6.55 4.93
CA THR A 490 -13.04 5.84 4.56
C THR A 490 -12.84 4.61 5.44
N ASP A 491 -12.35 3.53 4.86
CA ASP A 491 -11.92 2.36 5.62
C ASP A 491 -10.41 2.37 5.92
N GLY A 492 -9.77 3.54 5.71
CA GLY A 492 -8.33 3.72 5.86
C GLY A 492 -7.52 3.38 4.59
N LYS A 493 -7.96 2.42 3.77
CA LYS A 493 -7.36 2.05 2.46
C LYS A 493 -8.09 2.71 1.30
N LEU A 494 -9.41 2.67 1.32
CA LEU A 494 -10.30 3.23 0.32
C LEU A 494 -11.06 4.44 0.90
N VAL A 495 -11.43 5.35 0.03
CA VAL A 495 -12.24 6.52 0.37
C VAL A 495 -13.44 6.58 -0.58
N LYS A 496 -14.62 6.71 -0.02
CA LYS A 496 -15.84 6.98 -0.77
C LYS A 496 -15.76 8.38 -1.38
N VAL A 497 -16.03 8.50 -2.68
CA VAL A 497 -16.13 9.77 -3.38
C VAL A 497 -17.60 10.09 -3.61
N LEU A 498 -18.04 11.22 -3.08
CA LEU A 498 -19.42 11.69 -3.22
C LEU A 498 -19.64 12.40 -4.54
N SER A 499 -18.63 13.12 -5.02
CA SER A 499 -18.66 13.81 -6.30
C SER A 499 -17.25 14.04 -6.85
N GLY A 500 -17.12 14.20 -8.17
CA GLY A 500 -15.87 14.53 -8.86
C GLY A 500 -15.19 13.34 -9.56
N VAL A 501 -15.56 12.09 -9.28
CA VAL A 501 -15.04 10.89 -9.98
C VAL A 501 -16.17 9.94 -10.32
N HIS A 502 -16.10 9.33 -11.51
CA HIS A 502 -17.05 8.32 -11.95
C HIS A 502 -16.43 6.93 -11.91
N ALA A 503 -17.28 5.92 -11.74
CA ALA A 503 -16.84 4.54 -11.82
C ALA A 503 -16.27 4.21 -13.20
N GLY A 504 -15.13 3.53 -13.22
CA GLY A 504 -14.41 3.21 -14.45
C GLY A 504 -13.32 4.22 -14.83
N GLU A 505 -13.34 5.43 -14.29
CA GLU A 505 -12.27 6.40 -14.49
C GLU A 505 -10.98 5.91 -13.79
N ARG A 506 -9.86 6.21 -14.40
CA ARG A 506 -8.55 5.86 -13.86
C ARG A 506 -7.96 7.05 -13.10
N VAL A 507 -7.60 6.84 -11.83
CA VAL A 507 -7.03 7.89 -10.96
C VAL A 507 -5.58 7.56 -10.59
N VAL A 508 -4.75 8.59 -10.48
CA VAL A 508 -3.35 8.45 -10.07
C VAL A 508 -3.29 8.15 -8.57
N THR A 509 -2.66 7.04 -8.20
CA THR A 509 -2.51 6.60 -6.80
C THR A 509 -1.13 6.84 -6.23
N LYS A 510 -0.12 6.95 -7.10
CA LYS A 510 1.26 7.31 -6.76
C LYS A 510 1.79 8.34 -7.76
N GLY A 511 2.57 9.28 -7.30
CA GLY A 511 3.13 10.34 -8.14
C GLY A 511 2.23 11.58 -8.30
N GLY A 512 1.05 11.63 -7.67
CA GLY A 512 0.13 12.78 -7.74
C GLY A 512 0.77 14.11 -7.28
N ILE A 513 1.68 14.07 -6.32
CA ILE A 513 2.43 15.26 -5.88
C ILE A 513 3.35 15.78 -6.99
N VAL A 514 3.96 14.89 -7.78
CA VAL A 514 4.83 15.28 -8.90
C VAL A 514 4.00 15.92 -10.00
N LEU A 515 2.82 15.39 -10.31
CA LEU A 515 1.88 16.02 -11.25
C LEU A 515 1.45 17.41 -10.80
N LYS A 516 1.17 17.58 -9.52
CA LYS A 516 0.87 18.90 -8.93
C LYS A 516 2.02 19.90 -9.13
N LEU A 517 3.26 19.46 -8.93
CA LEU A 517 4.44 20.32 -9.10
C LEU A 517 4.69 20.66 -10.58
N SER A 518 4.45 19.72 -11.51
CA SER A 518 4.60 19.96 -12.94
C SER A 518 3.56 20.95 -13.48
N GLN A 519 2.34 20.96 -12.93
CA GLN A 519 1.33 21.97 -13.25
C GLN A 519 1.81 23.38 -12.87
N GLY A 520 2.44 23.54 -11.70
CA GLY A 520 2.99 24.83 -11.25
C GLY A 520 4.16 25.32 -12.12
N ALA A 521 4.98 24.40 -12.63
CA ALA A 521 6.11 24.73 -13.50
C ALA A 521 5.66 25.14 -14.92
N ALA A 522 4.60 24.55 -15.44
CA ALA A 522 4.01 24.92 -16.74
C ALA A 522 3.28 26.30 -16.69
N ALA A 523 2.81 26.72 -15.52
CA ALA A 523 2.19 28.02 -15.33
C ALA A 523 3.19 29.19 -15.25
N LEU A 524 4.49 28.90 -15.09
CA LEU A 524 5.56 29.89 -15.19
C LEU A 524 5.99 29.95 -16.66
N ASP A 525 5.26 30.72 -17.46
CA ASP A 525 5.58 31.03 -18.85
C ASP A 525 7.02 31.59 -18.95
N PRO A 526 7.94 30.97 -19.73
CA PRO A 526 9.30 31.49 -19.92
C PRO A 526 9.33 32.86 -20.59
N HIS A 527 8.22 33.39 -21.10
CA HIS A 527 8.12 34.69 -21.78
C HIS A 527 7.58 35.83 -20.90
N ALA A 528 7.22 35.61 -19.63
CA ALA A 528 6.75 36.67 -18.73
C ALA A 528 7.85 37.65 -18.23
N GLY A 529 9.06 37.57 -18.76
CA GLY A 529 10.24 38.34 -18.33
C GLY A 529 10.68 39.52 -19.22
N HIS A 530 9.96 39.87 -20.26
CA HIS A 530 10.27 41.05 -21.06
C HIS A 530 9.35 42.21 -20.70
N VAL A 531 9.71 42.95 -19.66
CA VAL A 531 9.21 44.31 -19.46
C VAL A 531 10.11 45.25 -20.27
N HIS A 532 9.50 45.95 -21.21
CA HIS A 532 10.11 47.04 -21.97
C HIS A 532 10.26 48.29 -21.09
#